data_251a24b538c37c8c2ff58c7b4b8f2778
#
_entry.id   251a24b538c37c8c2ff58c7b4b8f2778
#
_cell.length_a   1.000
_cell.length_b   1.000
_cell.length_c   1.000
_cell.angle_alpha   90.00
_cell.angle_beta   90.00
_cell.angle_gamma   90.00
#
_symmetry.space_group_name_H-M   'P 1'
#
loop_
_entity.id
_entity.type
_entity.pdbx_description
1 polymer ?
#
loop_
_entity_poly.entity_id
_entity_poly.type
_entity_poly.pdbx_seq_one_letter_code
_entity_poly.pdbx_strand_id
1 'polypeptide(L)'
;ISFRKWQYSSGAIAAVAHDPIFVLGIYSLLWKYMPFGMEIDQHFIAAILTVIGYSMNDTVIVFDRVREYIGGKAKGNFNQIVNQSINSTMSRTINTSLTMILVLLIMFIFGGESIRGFIFAMLVGIVVGTYSSLFIATPVLCDTISDAEHKRIEEEHNKA
;
A
#
# COMPACT_ATOMS: atom_id res chain seq x y z
N ILE A 1 24.60 6.89 2.28
CA ILE A 1 24.14 5.57 1.82
C ILE A 1 23.35 5.81 0.54
N SER A 2 23.96 5.48 -0.60
CA SER A 2 23.37 5.72 -1.92
C SER A 2 22.46 4.56 -2.32
N PHE A 3 21.31 4.44 -1.64
CA PHE A 3 20.24 3.61 -2.17
C PHE A 3 19.77 4.25 -3.47
N ARG A 4 19.79 3.51 -4.54
CA ARG A 4 19.29 3.98 -5.84
C ARG A 4 17.78 4.22 -5.70
N LYS A 5 17.36 5.45 -5.86
CA LYS A 5 15.96 5.89 -5.72
C LYS A 5 14.98 5.08 -6.59
N TRP A 6 15.45 4.46 -7.67
CA TRP A 6 14.64 3.67 -8.59
C TRP A 6 14.10 2.35 -7.98
N GLN A 7 14.79 1.74 -7.02
CA GLN A 7 14.36 0.50 -6.35
C GLN A 7 13.10 0.74 -5.50
N TYR A 8 13.04 1.86 -4.79
CA TYR A 8 11.84 2.28 -4.08
C TYR A 8 10.71 2.64 -5.04
N SER A 9 11.05 3.25 -6.19
CA SER A 9 10.07 3.59 -7.21
C SER A 9 9.47 2.35 -7.86
N SER A 10 10.23 1.28 -8.10
CA SER A 10 9.70 0.04 -8.67
C SER A 10 8.67 -0.63 -7.76
N GLY A 11 8.93 -0.70 -6.45
CA GLY A 11 7.97 -1.21 -5.47
C GLY A 11 6.70 -0.36 -5.39
N ALA A 12 6.85 0.97 -5.38
CA ALA A 12 5.70 1.88 -5.40
C ALA A 12 4.87 1.77 -6.67
N ILE A 13 5.50 1.69 -7.85
CA ILE A 13 4.81 1.52 -9.13
C ILE A 13 4.06 0.19 -9.19
N ALA A 14 4.66 -0.89 -8.68
CA ALA A 14 3.99 -2.19 -8.62
C ALA A 14 2.71 -2.15 -7.78
N ALA A 15 2.75 -1.52 -6.61
CA ALA A 15 1.58 -1.34 -5.75
C ALA A 15 0.51 -0.46 -6.43
N VAL A 16 0.92 0.67 -7.00
CA VAL A 16 0.02 1.62 -7.71
C VAL A 16 -0.65 0.97 -8.92
N ALA A 17 0.02 0.09 -9.64
CA ALA A 17 -0.57 -0.63 -10.75
C ALA A 17 -1.52 -1.75 -10.29
N HIS A 18 -1.15 -2.44 -9.20
CA HIS A 18 -1.93 -3.53 -8.65
C HIS A 18 -3.30 -3.07 -8.13
N ASP A 19 -3.34 -1.99 -7.36
CA ASP A 19 -4.55 -1.57 -6.65
C ASP A 19 -5.73 -1.24 -7.57
N PRO A 20 -5.59 -0.42 -8.62
CA PRO A 20 -6.67 -0.16 -9.58
C PRO A 20 -7.13 -1.41 -10.33
N ILE A 21 -6.19 -2.27 -10.72
CA ILE A 21 -6.51 -3.53 -11.43
C ILE A 21 -7.36 -4.43 -10.54
N PHE A 22 -7.02 -4.52 -9.26
CA PHE A 22 -7.77 -5.33 -8.30
C PHE A 22 -9.19 -4.76 -8.08
N VAL A 23 -9.31 -3.45 -7.90
CA VAL A 23 -10.63 -2.79 -7.75
C VAL A 23 -11.50 -2.99 -8.99
N LEU A 24 -10.93 -2.82 -10.19
CA LEU A 24 -11.62 -3.11 -11.46
C LEU A 24 -12.07 -4.57 -11.55
N GLY A 25 -11.22 -5.51 -11.12
CA GLY A 25 -11.54 -6.93 -11.05
C GLY A 25 -12.75 -7.21 -10.15
N ILE A 26 -12.77 -6.65 -8.94
CA ILE A 26 -13.91 -6.75 -8.02
C ILE A 26 -15.18 -6.15 -8.62
N TYR A 27 -15.08 -4.98 -9.25
CA TYR A 27 -16.21 -4.36 -9.95
C TYR A 27 -16.76 -5.26 -11.06
N SER A 28 -15.89 -5.82 -11.88
CA SER A 28 -16.26 -6.74 -12.96
C SER A 28 -16.94 -8.02 -12.46
N LEU A 29 -16.53 -8.53 -11.32
CA LEU A 29 -17.13 -9.74 -10.73
C LEU A 29 -18.48 -9.49 -10.07
N LEU A 30 -18.61 -8.36 -9.39
CA LEU A 30 -19.76 -8.10 -8.51
C LEU A 30 -20.87 -7.26 -9.14
N TRP A 31 -20.64 -6.64 -10.31
CA TRP A 31 -21.62 -5.73 -10.93
C TRP A 31 -23.01 -6.33 -11.13
N LYS A 32 -23.12 -7.65 -11.33
CA LYS A 32 -24.39 -8.36 -11.49
C LYS A 32 -25.11 -8.67 -10.16
N TYR A 33 -24.37 -8.71 -9.08
CA TYR A 33 -24.87 -9.20 -7.80
C TYR A 33 -25.22 -8.07 -6.83
N MET A 34 -24.71 -6.87 -7.07
CA MET A 34 -24.93 -5.74 -6.18
C MET A 34 -26.22 -4.99 -6.51
N PRO A 35 -27.01 -4.61 -5.49
CA PRO A 35 -28.29 -3.91 -5.67
C PRO A 35 -28.13 -2.40 -5.95
N PHE A 36 -26.91 -1.90 -6.13
CA PHE A 36 -26.60 -0.50 -6.42
C PHE A 36 -25.76 -0.36 -7.69
N GLY A 37 -25.80 0.83 -8.29
CA GLY A 37 -25.04 1.09 -9.53
C GLY A 37 -23.54 0.96 -9.34
N MET A 38 -22.94 0.06 -10.08
CA MET A 38 -21.48 -0.14 -10.16
C MET A 38 -20.97 0.26 -11.56
N GLU A 39 -21.35 1.46 -11.99
CA GLU A 39 -20.93 1.98 -13.29
C GLU A 39 -19.53 2.58 -13.18
N ILE A 40 -18.75 2.44 -14.26
CA ILE A 40 -17.44 3.08 -14.37
C ILE A 40 -17.67 4.49 -14.91
N ASP A 41 -18.08 5.36 -14.03
CA ASP A 41 -18.39 6.77 -14.27
C ASP A 41 -17.27 7.70 -13.72
N GLN A 42 -17.53 8.99 -13.70
CA GLN A 42 -16.61 10.00 -13.14
C GLN A 42 -16.35 9.78 -11.65
N HIS A 43 -17.34 9.30 -10.91
CA HIS A 43 -17.20 9.02 -9.48
C HIS A 43 -16.28 7.83 -9.24
N PHE A 44 -16.41 6.80 -10.06
CA PHE A 44 -15.49 5.65 -10.03
C PHE A 44 -14.04 6.06 -10.31
N ILE A 45 -13.82 6.91 -11.33
CA ILE A 45 -12.48 7.42 -11.64
C ILE A 45 -11.91 8.23 -10.47
N ALA A 46 -12.74 9.08 -9.84
CA ALA A 46 -12.33 9.85 -8.66
C ALA A 46 -11.98 8.93 -7.48
N ALA A 47 -12.74 7.84 -7.28
CA ALA A 47 -12.44 6.85 -6.25
C ALA A 47 -11.08 6.18 -6.49
N ILE A 48 -10.81 5.74 -7.72
CA ILE A 48 -9.53 5.11 -8.08
C ILE A 48 -8.35 6.06 -7.86
N LEU A 49 -8.46 7.32 -8.27
CA LEU A 49 -7.42 8.32 -8.04
C LEU A 49 -7.17 8.55 -6.55
N THR A 50 -8.23 8.58 -5.75
CA THR A 50 -8.13 8.73 -4.29
C THR A 50 -7.45 7.51 -3.66
N VAL A 51 -7.81 6.30 -4.09
CA VAL A 51 -7.19 5.04 -3.64
C VAL A 51 -5.70 5.01 -3.99
N ILE A 52 -5.33 5.40 -5.19
CA ILE A 52 -3.92 5.51 -5.61
C ILE A 52 -3.17 6.47 -4.69
N GLY A 53 -3.71 7.65 -4.45
CA GLY A 53 -3.09 8.63 -3.55
C GLY A 53 -2.93 8.11 -2.12
N TYR A 54 -3.94 7.43 -1.61
CA TYR A 54 -3.91 6.81 -0.28
C TYR A 54 -2.85 5.69 -0.19
N SER A 55 -2.86 4.77 -1.15
CA SER A 55 -1.91 3.65 -1.21
C SER A 55 -0.47 4.13 -1.37
N MET A 56 -0.24 5.15 -2.21
CA MET A 56 1.08 5.78 -2.36
C MET A 56 1.59 6.37 -1.05
N ASN A 57 0.74 7.10 -0.32
CA ASN A 57 1.11 7.69 0.96
C ASN A 57 1.53 6.61 1.97
N ASP A 58 0.80 5.51 2.04
CA ASP A 58 1.10 4.39 2.94
C ASP A 58 2.40 3.67 2.54
N THR A 59 2.60 3.43 1.26
CA THR A 59 3.83 2.84 0.71
C THR A 59 5.06 3.70 1.01
N VAL A 60 4.95 5.02 0.87
CA VAL A 60 6.05 5.96 1.19
C VAL A 60 6.43 5.89 2.66
N ILE A 61 5.45 5.79 3.56
CA ILE A 61 5.70 5.67 5.01
C ILE A 61 6.46 4.38 5.34
N VAL A 62 6.05 3.27 4.73
CA VAL A 62 6.74 1.97 4.91
C VAL A 62 8.18 2.05 4.40
N PHE A 63 8.37 2.60 3.20
CA PHE A 63 9.70 2.73 2.60
C PHE A 63 10.61 3.70 3.37
N ASP A 64 10.08 4.79 3.87
CA ASP A 64 10.83 5.74 4.71
C ASP A 64 11.31 5.05 5.99
N ARG A 65 10.46 4.23 6.59
CA ARG A 65 10.84 3.45 7.76
C ARG A 65 11.89 2.38 7.44
N VAL A 66 11.75 1.67 6.34
CA VAL A 66 12.79 0.71 5.88
C VAL A 66 14.13 1.42 5.73
N ARG A 67 14.13 2.59 5.09
CA ARG A 67 15.33 3.39 4.90
C ARG A 67 15.95 3.86 6.22
N GLU A 68 15.13 4.25 7.18
CA GLU A 68 15.56 4.69 8.52
C GLU A 68 16.20 3.53 9.30
N TYR A 69 15.63 2.33 9.22
CA TYR A 69 16.17 1.15 9.90
C TYR A 69 17.47 0.65 9.26
N ILE A 70 17.57 0.71 7.95
CA ILE A 70 18.84 0.43 7.25
C ILE A 70 19.91 1.44 7.65
N GLY A 71 19.55 2.69 7.93
CA GLY A 71 20.45 3.76 8.37
C GLY A 71 20.98 3.66 9.80
N GLY A 72 20.69 2.56 10.55
CA GLY A 72 21.32 2.30 11.85
C GLY A 72 20.40 2.05 13.05
N LYS A 73 19.08 2.00 12.86
CA LYS A 73 18.14 1.76 13.98
C LYS A 73 17.91 0.29 14.32
N ALA A 74 18.20 -0.63 13.39
CA ALA A 74 18.00 -2.05 13.58
C ALA A 74 19.31 -2.82 13.43
N LYS A 75 19.42 -3.99 14.02
CA LYS A 75 20.57 -4.91 13.88
C LYS A 75 20.11 -6.21 13.23
N GLY A 76 20.94 -6.80 12.39
CA GLY A 76 20.69 -8.08 11.77
C GLY A 76 20.82 -8.05 10.25
N ASN A 77 20.40 -9.14 9.60
CA ASN A 77 20.40 -9.30 8.16
C ASN A 77 19.35 -8.39 7.52
N PHE A 78 19.52 -8.04 6.24
CA PHE A 78 18.63 -7.15 5.50
C PHE A 78 17.14 -7.53 5.66
N ASN A 79 16.80 -8.81 5.51
CA ASN A 79 15.42 -9.29 5.68
C ASN A 79 14.87 -9.08 7.11
N GLN A 80 15.72 -9.19 8.12
CA GLN A 80 15.34 -8.92 9.51
C GLN A 80 15.09 -7.43 9.73
N ILE A 81 15.92 -6.57 9.14
CA ILE A 81 15.80 -5.11 9.20
C ILE A 81 14.48 -4.67 8.53
N VAL A 82 14.18 -5.20 7.35
CA VAL A 82 12.91 -4.93 6.64
C VAL A 82 11.72 -5.40 7.47
N ASN A 83 11.77 -6.60 8.04
CA ASN A 83 10.68 -7.13 8.87
C ASN A 83 10.45 -6.28 10.14
N GLN A 84 11.50 -5.83 10.80
CA GLN A 84 11.41 -4.93 11.95
C GLN A 84 10.81 -3.58 11.55
N SER A 85 11.16 -3.07 10.37
CA SER A 85 10.62 -1.82 9.83
C SER A 85 9.11 -1.91 9.61
N ILE A 86 8.65 -2.98 8.95
CA ILE A 86 7.23 -3.24 8.70
C ILE A 86 6.48 -3.35 10.03
N ASN A 87 6.97 -4.15 10.98
CA ASN A 87 6.33 -4.31 12.28
C ASN A 87 6.21 -2.99 13.04
N SER A 88 7.18 -2.09 12.91
CA SER A 88 7.15 -0.78 13.58
C SER A 88 6.12 0.18 12.99
N THR A 89 5.74 0.01 11.72
CA THR A 89 4.73 0.85 11.03
C THR A 89 3.35 0.23 11.02
N MET A 90 3.24 -1.09 11.22
CA MET A 90 2.01 -1.86 11.07
C MET A 90 0.84 -1.31 11.92
N SER A 91 1.10 -1.00 13.18
CA SER A 91 0.05 -0.44 14.06
C SER A 91 -0.49 0.89 13.53
N ARG A 92 0.37 1.76 13.02
CA ARG A 92 -0.04 3.04 12.44
C ARG A 92 -0.85 2.83 11.17
N THR A 93 -0.35 2.01 10.24
CA THR A 93 -1.01 1.70 8.98
C THR A 93 -2.39 1.07 9.19
N ILE A 94 -2.49 0.09 10.10
CA ILE A 94 -3.78 -0.54 10.44
C ILE A 94 -4.73 0.48 11.07
N ASN A 95 -4.29 1.31 12.01
CA ASN A 95 -5.16 2.28 12.66
C ASN A 95 -5.68 3.34 11.69
N THR A 96 -4.84 3.85 10.80
CA THR A 96 -5.27 4.82 9.78
C THR A 96 -6.26 4.20 8.79
N SER A 97 -5.99 3.00 8.30
CA SER A 97 -6.88 2.27 7.39
C SER A 97 -8.20 1.93 8.06
N LEU A 98 -8.16 1.45 9.31
CA LEU A 98 -9.36 1.09 10.06
C LEU A 98 -10.26 2.31 10.27
N THR A 99 -9.69 3.46 10.60
CA THR A 99 -10.45 4.72 10.77
C THR A 99 -11.14 5.11 9.47
N MET A 100 -10.44 5.04 8.33
CA MET A 100 -11.01 5.33 7.02
C MET A 100 -12.11 4.34 6.65
N ILE A 101 -11.88 3.05 6.88
CA ILE A 101 -12.87 2.00 6.63
C ILE A 101 -14.14 2.21 7.46
N LEU A 102 -14.02 2.57 8.73
CA LEU A 102 -15.16 2.85 9.59
C LEU A 102 -15.99 4.03 9.07
N VAL A 103 -15.35 5.14 8.70
CA VAL A 103 -16.04 6.30 8.12
C VAL A 103 -16.76 5.92 6.83
N LEU A 104 -16.07 5.23 5.92
CA LEU A 104 -16.65 4.79 4.65
C LEU A 104 -17.78 3.78 4.84
N LEU A 105 -17.71 2.88 5.82
CA LEU A 105 -18.80 1.96 6.16
C LEU A 105 -20.05 2.72 6.62
N ILE A 106 -19.88 3.71 7.49
CA ILE A 106 -20.99 4.55 7.92
C ILE A 106 -21.61 5.28 6.71
N MET A 107 -20.78 5.85 5.85
CA MET A 107 -21.24 6.48 4.62
C MET A 107 -21.92 5.50 3.67
N PHE A 108 -21.46 4.26 3.59
CA PHE A 108 -22.06 3.22 2.76
C PHE A 108 -23.46 2.82 3.23
N ILE A 109 -23.65 2.73 4.54
CA ILE A 109 -24.92 2.33 5.15
C ILE A 109 -25.95 3.47 5.09
N PHE A 110 -25.54 4.69 5.44
CA PHE A 110 -26.42 5.86 5.57
C PHE A 110 -26.41 6.78 4.36
N GLY A 111 -25.46 6.60 3.43
CA GLY A 111 -25.36 7.40 2.22
C GLY A 111 -26.43 7.06 1.19
N GLY A 112 -26.72 8.03 0.31
CA GLY A 112 -27.66 7.85 -0.80
C GLY A 112 -27.16 6.84 -1.85
N GLU A 113 -28.11 6.30 -2.63
CA GLU A 113 -27.80 5.31 -3.68
C GLU A 113 -26.80 5.84 -4.71
N SER A 114 -26.85 7.12 -5.02
CA SER A 114 -25.98 7.76 -6.01
C SER A 114 -24.48 7.68 -5.69
N ILE A 115 -24.11 7.57 -4.41
CA ILE A 115 -22.70 7.55 -3.98
C ILE A 115 -22.24 6.17 -3.51
N ARG A 116 -23.13 5.17 -3.46
CA ARG A 116 -22.79 3.83 -2.95
C ARG A 116 -21.70 3.15 -3.77
N GLY A 117 -21.77 3.23 -5.10
CA GLY A 117 -20.74 2.68 -5.96
C GLY A 117 -19.37 3.31 -5.72
N PHE A 118 -19.31 4.64 -5.60
CA PHE A 118 -18.12 5.39 -5.26
C PHE A 118 -17.52 4.95 -3.91
N ILE A 119 -18.35 4.90 -2.86
CA ILE A 119 -17.90 4.50 -1.52
C ILE A 119 -17.45 3.04 -1.51
N PHE A 120 -18.12 2.16 -2.24
CA PHE A 120 -17.72 0.77 -2.37
C PHE A 120 -16.34 0.63 -3.03
N ALA A 121 -16.09 1.38 -4.13
CA ALA A 121 -14.78 1.41 -4.77
C ALA A 121 -13.68 1.87 -3.81
N MET A 122 -13.95 2.91 -3.02
CA MET A 122 -13.02 3.41 -2.01
C MET A 122 -12.78 2.39 -0.89
N LEU A 123 -13.81 1.72 -0.38
CA LEU A 123 -13.68 0.68 0.65
C LEU A 123 -12.78 -0.45 0.18
N VAL A 124 -13.08 -1.03 -0.99
CA VAL A 124 -12.27 -2.08 -1.58
C VAL A 124 -10.84 -1.59 -1.80
N GLY A 125 -10.70 -0.39 -2.37
CA GLY A 125 -9.41 0.20 -2.70
C GLY A 125 -8.53 0.46 -1.47
N ILE A 126 -9.09 0.93 -0.35
CA ILE A 126 -8.32 1.17 0.89
C ILE A 126 -7.87 -0.15 1.51
N VAL A 127 -8.73 -1.17 1.54
CA VAL A 127 -8.35 -2.50 2.05
C VAL A 127 -7.21 -3.08 1.19
N VAL A 128 -7.35 -3.04 -0.12
CA VAL A 128 -6.34 -3.54 -1.07
C VAL A 128 -5.06 -2.72 -1.00
N GLY A 129 -5.14 -1.39 -0.94
CA GLY A 129 -3.99 -0.48 -0.84
C GLY A 129 -3.20 -0.69 0.44
N THR A 130 -3.87 -0.91 1.57
CA THR A 130 -3.22 -1.25 2.83
C THR A 130 -2.48 -2.58 2.74
N TYR A 131 -3.11 -3.59 2.14
CA TYR A 131 -2.48 -4.88 1.91
C TYR A 131 -1.28 -4.75 0.95
N SER A 132 -1.43 -4.04 -0.17
CA SER A 132 -0.41 -3.95 -1.21
C SER A 132 0.83 -3.18 -0.75
N SER A 133 0.68 -2.15 0.08
CA SER A 133 1.81 -1.40 0.63
C SER A 133 2.74 -2.26 1.50
N LEU A 134 2.17 -3.21 2.24
CA LEU A 134 2.92 -4.11 3.12
C LEU A 134 3.43 -5.35 2.40
N PHE A 135 2.59 -6.00 1.57
CA PHE A 135 2.83 -7.34 1.03
C PHE A 135 3.18 -7.38 -0.45
N ILE A 136 3.11 -6.27 -1.17
CA ILE A 136 3.51 -6.17 -2.58
C ILE A 136 4.67 -5.20 -2.74
N ALA A 137 4.53 -3.97 -2.29
CA ALA A 137 5.57 -2.96 -2.44
C ALA A 137 6.89 -3.37 -1.76
N THR A 138 6.83 -3.94 -0.56
CA THR A 138 8.02 -4.33 0.19
C THR A 138 8.74 -5.55 -0.39
N PRO A 139 8.09 -6.67 -0.74
CA PRO A 139 8.75 -7.77 -1.43
C PRO A 139 9.38 -7.36 -2.76
N VAL A 140 8.68 -6.55 -3.57
CA VAL A 140 9.24 -6.02 -4.83
C VAL A 140 10.49 -5.17 -4.57
N LEU A 141 10.49 -4.36 -3.52
CA LEU A 141 11.71 -3.66 -3.09
C LEU A 141 12.84 -4.62 -2.76
N CYS A 142 12.58 -5.66 -1.96
CA CYS A 142 13.58 -6.66 -1.56
C CYS A 142 14.14 -7.40 -2.77
N ASP A 143 13.29 -7.84 -3.69
CA ASP A 143 13.70 -8.58 -4.89
C ASP A 143 14.49 -7.71 -5.89
N THR A 144 14.25 -6.39 -5.85
CA THR A 144 14.96 -5.46 -6.74
C THR A 144 16.36 -5.12 -6.23
N ILE A 145 16.65 -5.38 -4.96
CA ILE A 145 17.98 -5.18 -4.37
C ILE A 145 18.85 -6.42 -4.63
N SER A 146 20.01 -6.22 -5.27
CA SER A 146 20.92 -7.32 -5.59
C SER A 146 21.60 -7.89 -4.34
N ASP A 147 21.97 -9.18 -4.39
CA ASP A 147 22.69 -9.86 -3.29
C ASP A 147 23.99 -9.16 -2.88
N ALA A 148 24.69 -8.53 -3.83
CA ALA A 148 25.88 -7.74 -3.56
C ALA A 148 25.60 -6.48 -2.74
N GLU A 149 24.44 -5.87 -2.97
CA GLU A 149 23.97 -4.68 -2.25
C GLU A 149 23.45 -5.07 -0.86
N HIS A 150 22.80 -6.23 -0.70
CA HIS A 150 22.46 -6.82 0.59
C HIS A 150 23.66 -6.95 1.50
N LYS A 151 24.75 -7.58 1.01
CA LYS A 151 26.00 -7.77 1.77
C LYS A 151 26.65 -6.44 2.18
N ARG A 152 26.64 -5.45 1.31
CA ARG A 152 27.18 -4.12 1.63
C ARG A 152 26.40 -3.44 2.74
N ILE A 153 25.07 -3.54 2.73
CA ILE A 153 24.20 -2.98 3.77
C ILE A 153 24.47 -3.66 5.11
N GLU A 154 24.58 -4.98 5.11
CA GLU A 154 24.89 -5.76 6.30
C GLU A 154 26.26 -5.39 6.89
N GLU A 155 27.29 -5.25 6.03
CA GLU A 155 28.64 -4.87 6.44
C GLU A 155 28.71 -3.45 7.03
N GLU A 156 28.04 -2.48 6.40
CA GLU A 156 27.97 -1.10 6.90
C GLU A 156 27.20 -1.03 8.22
N HIS A 157 26.15 -1.80 8.33
CA HIS A 157 25.30 -1.82 9.53
C HIS A 157 25.99 -2.47 10.73
N ASN A 158 26.79 -3.53 10.51
CA ASN A 158 27.54 -4.22 11.56
C ASN A 158 28.79 -3.45 12.02
N LYS A 159 29.22 -2.42 11.27
CA LYS A 159 30.34 -1.54 11.63
C LYS A 159 29.93 -0.30 12.44
N ALA A 160 28.62 0.02 12.49
CA ALA A 160 28.05 1.15 13.23
C ALA A 160 27.55 0.74 14.62
#